data_66ee6b0fe1c7d732f2675229f08dcb33
#
_entry.id   66ee6b0fe1c7d732f2675229f08dcb33
#
_cell.length_a   1.000
_cell.length_b   1.000
_cell.length_c   1.000
_cell.angle_alpha   90.00
_cell.angle_beta   90.00
_cell.angle_gamma   90.00
#
_symmetry.space_group_name_H-M   'P 1'
#
loop_
_entity.id
_entity.type
_entity.pdbx_description
1 polymer ?
#
loop_
_entity_poly.entity_id
_entity_poly.type
_entity_poly.pdbx_seq_one_letter_code
_entity_poly.pdbx_strand_id
1 'polypeptide(L)'
;MKKFWMLLLSVFIAFPARAEKAVFAAGFEDLPVMAGLKQADDSSMSFDTPAGRIIEAYLEGENANAASVRTFYDKTLPQLGWAPVPSKKAGRFSYTREGEVLTFTVDGKQPVTVRIELTTR
;
A
#
# COMPACT_ATOMS: atom_id res chain seq x y z
N MET A 1 -41.65 -24.43 30.21
CA MET A 1 -41.23 -24.21 29.88
C MET A 1 -40.43 -23.79 29.38
N LYS A 2 -40.25 -23.63 29.28
CA LYS A 2 -39.62 -23.22 28.75
C LYS A 2 -38.79 -22.85 28.03
N LYS A 3 -38.56 -22.69 27.81
CA LYS A 3 -37.96 -22.35 27.10
C LYS A 3 -37.12 -21.90 26.65
N PHE A 4 -36.83 -21.80 26.39
CA PHE A 4 -36.10 -21.27 25.83
C PHE A 4 -35.25 -20.98 25.30
N TRP A 5 -35.20 -21.05 25.12
CA TRP A 5 -34.56 -20.83 24.53
C TRP A 5 -33.90 -20.38 23.79
N MET A 6 -33.85 -20.29 23.44
CA MET A 6 -33.40 -19.91 22.68
C MET A 6 -32.68 -19.41 22.14
N LEU A 7 -32.53 -19.21 21.95
CA LEU A 7 -32.01 -18.68 21.37
C LEU A 7 -31.17 -18.24 20.85
N LEU A 8 -30.95 -18.16 20.50
CA LEU A 8 -30.32 -17.73 19.95
C LEU A 8 -29.60 -17.39 19.35
N LEU A 9 -29.43 -17.37 18.96
CA LEU A 9 -28.92 -17.04 18.33
C LEU A 9 -28.25 -16.56 17.69
N SER A 10 -28.10 -16.41 17.36
CA SER A 10 -27.60 -15.94 16.70
C SER A 10 -26.95 -15.40 16.28
N VAL A 11 -26.60 -15.13 16.09
CA VAL A 11 -26.05 -14.47 15.70
C VAL A 11 -25.18 -14.19 15.11
N PHE A 12 -24.95 -14.15 14.62
CA PHE A 12 -24.11 -13.87 14.01
C PHE A 12 -23.76 -13.19 13.18
N ILE A 13 -23.32 -12.81 12.90
CA ILE A 13 -23.07 -12.15 12.28
C ILE A 13 -22.23 -11.91 11.51
N ALA A 14 -22.10 -11.84 10.96
CA ALA A 14 -21.42 -11.77 10.17
C ALA A 14 -21.00 -10.78 9.60
N PHE A 15 -20.45 -10.40 9.41
CA PHE A 15 -19.95 -9.49 8.90
C PHE A 15 -19.49 -9.44 7.76
N PRO A 16 -19.56 -9.02 7.26
CA PRO A 16 -19.34 -8.78 6.18
C PRO A 16 -18.25 -8.67 5.66
N ALA A 17 -17.81 -8.76 5.65
CA ALA A 17 -16.79 -8.71 5.26
C ALA A 17 -16.63 -8.09 4.09
N ARG A 18 -16.86 -7.50 3.74
CA ARG A 18 -16.68 -6.95 2.83
C ARG A 18 -15.83 -6.50 2.55
N ALA A 19 -15.46 -6.49 2.47
CA ALA A 19 -14.51 -6.25 2.40
C ALA A 19 -14.05 -5.52 1.45
N GLU A 20 -13.50 -4.78 1.63
CA GLU A 20 -13.00 -4.14 0.81
C GLU A 20 -12.07 -4.83 0.09
N LYS A 21 -12.07 -5.00 -1.06
CA LYS A 21 -11.11 -5.46 -1.76
C LYS A 21 -9.98 -4.65 -1.70
N ALA A 22 -8.84 -5.07 -1.39
CA ALA A 22 -7.62 -4.32 -1.45
C ALA A 22 -7.36 -3.92 -2.88
N VAL A 23 -6.94 -2.70 -3.07
CA VAL A 23 -6.57 -2.20 -4.38
C VAL A 23 -5.05 -2.20 -4.43
N PHE A 24 -4.48 -2.81 -5.46
CA PHE A 24 -3.04 -2.90 -5.59
C PHE A 24 -2.54 -2.04 -6.74
N ALA A 25 -1.33 -1.51 -6.59
CA ALA A 25 -0.75 -0.70 -7.64
C ALA A 25 -0.43 -1.56 -8.85
N ALA A 26 -0.71 -1.05 -10.04
CA ALA A 26 -0.48 -1.79 -11.27
C ALA A 26 1.00 -2.09 -11.44
N GLY A 27 1.31 -3.28 -11.85
CA GLY A 27 2.69 -3.71 -12.05
C GLY A 27 3.32 -4.31 -10.81
N PHE A 28 2.68 -4.19 -9.66
CA PHE A 28 3.20 -4.72 -8.41
C PHE A 28 2.29 -5.86 -7.97
N GLU A 29 2.90 -6.92 -7.49
CA GLU A 29 2.11 -8.08 -7.14
C GLU A 29 1.33 -7.90 -5.87
N ASP A 30 1.91 -7.23 -4.91
CA ASP A 30 1.30 -7.16 -3.59
C ASP A 30 1.49 -5.81 -2.93
N LEU A 31 1.46 -4.73 -3.69
CA LEU A 31 1.60 -3.40 -3.12
C LEU A 31 0.23 -2.75 -3.01
N PRO A 32 -0.31 -2.64 -1.80
CA PRO A 32 -1.63 -2.05 -1.65
C PRO A 32 -1.59 -0.53 -1.84
N VAL A 33 -2.68 0.01 -2.34
CA VAL A 33 -2.83 1.45 -2.51
C VAL A 33 -3.55 1.98 -1.28
N MET A 34 -2.96 2.96 -0.61
CA MET A 34 -3.54 3.55 0.58
C MET A 34 -4.90 4.17 0.26
N ALA A 35 -5.87 4.01 1.17
CA ALA A 35 -7.17 4.65 1.01
C ALA A 35 -6.95 6.16 0.88
N GLY A 36 -7.63 6.78 -0.04
CA GLY A 36 -7.46 8.21 -0.31
C GLY A 36 -6.51 8.50 -1.45
N LEU A 37 -5.79 7.47 -1.91
CA LEU A 37 -4.93 7.61 -3.08
C LEU A 37 -5.49 6.74 -4.19
N LYS A 38 -5.18 7.10 -5.41
CA LYS A 38 -5.53 6.28 -6.56
C LYS A 38 -4.40 6.32 -7.54
N GLN A 39 -4.31 5.31 -8.37
CA GLN A 39 -3.25 5.26 -9.36
C GLN A 39 -3.50 6.29 -10.43
N ALA A 40 -2.50 7.07 -10.75
CA ALA A 40 -2.61 8.03 -11.84
C ALA A 40 -2.65 7.25 -13.15
N ASP A 41 -3.44 7.73 -14.09
CA ASP A 41 -3.63 7.03 -15.35
C ASP A 41 -2.33 6.82 -16.08
N ASP A 42 -2.17 5.64 -16.63
CA ASP A 42 -1.04 5.30 -17.49
C ASP A 42 0.31 5.63 -16.90
N SER A 43 0.40 5.60 -15.58
CA SER A 43 1.63 5.98 -14.92
C SER A 43 2.52 4.80 -14.56
N SER A 44 2.07 3.58 -14.81
CA SER A 44 2.86 2.42 -14.43
C SER A 44 3.80 2.04 -15.55
N MET A 45 5.05 1.76 -15.22
CA MET A 45 6.07 1.36 -16.19
C MET A 45 6.85 0.21 -15.61
N SER A 46 7.27 -0.69 -16.44
CA SER A 46 8.05 -1.83 -16.03
C SER A 46 9.12 -2.12 -17.06
N PHE A 47 10.36 -2.24 -16.61
CA PHE A 47 11.47 -2.56 -17.48
C PHE A 47 12.24 -3.72 -16.92
N ASP A 48 12.69 -4.62 -17.78
CA ASP A 48 13.65 -5.63 -17.41
C ASP A 48 14.97 -5.22 -17.98
N THR A 49 16.00 -5.21 -17.15
CA THR A 49 17.35 -4.84 -17.59
C THR A 49 18.31 -5.95 -17.19
N PRO A 50 19.50 -5.98 -17.74
CA PRO A 50 20.47 -6.98 -17.30
C PRO A 50 20.80 -6.90 -15.82
N ALA A 51 20.62 -5.74 -15.20
CA ALA A 51 20.88 -5.56 -13.79
C ALA A 51 19.68 -5.89 -12.92
N GLY A 52 18.53 -6.19 -13.50
CA GLY A 52 17.33 -6.49 -12.77
C GLY A 52 16.14 -5.77 -13.35
N ARG A 53 15.07 -5.67 -12.58
CA ARG A 53 13.86 -5.01 -13.09
C ARG A 53 13.62 -3.71 -12.37
N ILE A 54 12.92 -2.82 -13.05
CA ILE A 54 12.51 -1.54 -12.51
C ILE A 54 11.04 -1.39 -12.78
N ILE A 55 10.26 -1.12 -11.74
CA ILE A 55 8.83 -0.88 -11.89
C ILE A 55 8.52 0.44 -11.22
N GLU A 56 7.77 1.28 -11.91
CA GLU A 56 7.37 2.57 -11.38
C GLU A 56 5.87 2.72 -11.45
N ALA A 57 5.31 3.39 -10.49
CA ALA A 57 3.90 3.75 -10.51
C ALA A 57 3.74 5.07 -9.78
N TYR A 58 2.67 5.79 -10.09
CA TYR A 58 2.37 7.05 -9.45
C TYR A 58 0.97 6.98 -8.88
N LEU A 59 0.83 7.43 -7.64
CA LEU A 59 -0.46 7.53 -6.99
C LEU A 59 -0.73 8.99 -6.71
N GLU A 60 -1.99 9.36 -6.60
CA GLU A 60 -2.34 10.74 -6.27
C GLU A 60 -3.58 10.78 -5.42
N GLY A 61 -3.75 11.81 -4.63
CA GLY A 61 -4.92 11.97 -3.79
C GLY A 61 -4.96 13.34 -3.18
N GLU A 62 -6.13 13.71 -2.71
CA GLU A 62 -6.32 15.05 -2.18
C GLU A 62 -6.36 15.12 -0.69
N ASN A 63 -6.58 14.02 -0.01
CA ASN A 63 -6.71 14.01 1.43
C ASN A 63 -5.60 13.25 2.11
N ALA A 64 -4.41 13.29 1.52
CA ALA A 64 -3.26 12.62 2.09
C ALA A 64 -2.10 13.59 2.20
N ASN A 65 -1.10 13.24 2.98
CA ASN A 65 0.12 14.01 3.06
C ASN A 65 1.27 13.05 3.29
N ALA A 66 2.49 13.55 3.27
CA ALA A 66 3.66 12.69 3.38
C ALA A 66 3.63 11.87 4.67
N ALA A 67 3.21 12.48 5.77
CA ALA A 67 3.19 11.75 7.03
C ALA A 67 2.17 10.63 7.04
N SER A 68 0.97 10.86 6.50
CA SER A 68 -0.05 9.82 6.49
C SER A 68 0.33 8.70 5.53
N VAL A 69 0.95 9.01 4.40
CA VAL A 69 1.39 8.00 3.46
C VAL A 69 2.47 7.13 4.11
N ARG A 70 3.44 7.77 4.73
CA ARG A 70 4.50 7.02 5.38
C ARG A 70 3.97 6.15 6.51
N THR A 71 3.07 6.67 7.31
CA THR A 71 2.49 5.90 8.41
C THR A 71 1.77 4.67 7.88
N PHE A 72 0.99 4.82 6.82
CA PHE A 72 0.27 3.70 6.26
C PHE A 72 1.24 2.61 5.80
N TYR A 73 2.26 2.98 5.04
CA TYR A 73 3.18 1.98 4.50
C TYR A 73 4.13 1.42 5.55
N ASP A 74 4.47 2.22 6.56
CA ASP A 74 5.28 1.72 7.67
C ASP A 74 4.54 0.64 8.46
N LYS A 75 3.21 0.69 8.48
CA LYS A 75 2.44 -0.33 9.17
C LYS A 75 2.11 -1.51 8.28
N THR A 76 1.95 -1.27 7.00
CA THR A 76 1.45 -2.27 6.09
C THR A 76 2.55 -3.14 5.50
N LEU A 77 3.62 -2.53 5.05
CA LEU A 77 4.66 -3.26 4.33
C LEU A 77 5.41 -4.28 5.17
N PRO A 78 5.68 -4.03 6.45
CA PRO A 78 6.32 -5.08 7.25
C PRO A 78 5.49 -6.35 7.34
N GLN A 79 4.16 -6.23 7.26
CA GLN A 79 3.31 -7.41 7.27
C GLN A 79 3.45 -8.23 6.01
N LEU A 80 4.01 -7.63 4.96
CA LEU A 80 4.23 -8.29 3.69
C LEU A 80 5.68 -8.68 3.49
N GLY A 81 6.48 -8.56 4.54
CA GLY A 81 7.88 -8.97 4.48
C GLY A 81 8.88 -7.88 4.14
N TRP A 82 8.41 -6.64 3.99
CA TRP A 82 9.31 -5.55 3.68
C TRP A 82 9.92 -4.98 4.95
N ALA A 83 11.22 -4.72 4.93
CA ALA A 83 11.91 -4.15 6.08
C ALA A 83 12.16 -2.68 5.82
N PRO A 84 11.77 -1.80 6.74
CA PRO A 84 11.99 -0.36 6.53
C PRO A 84 13.47 -0.03 6.56
N VAL A 85 13.86 0.93 5.74
CA VAL A 85 15.21 1.45 5.72
C VAL A 85 15.19 2.76 6.48
N PRO A 86 16.06 2.96 7.47
CA PRO A 86 16.06 4.22 8.21
C PRO A 86 16.23 5.41 7.27
N SER A 87 15.44 6.45 7.47
CA SER A 87 15.50 7.63 6.64
C SER A 87 15.09 8.84 7.46
N LYS A 88 15.80 9.93 7.29
CA LYS A 88 15.46 11.16 7.96
C LYS A 88 14.61 12.07 7.09
N LYS A 89 14.40 11.72 5.84
CA LYS A 89 13.62 12.57 4.96
C LYS A 89 12.15 12.22 5.09
N ALA A 90 11.32 13.20 5.32
CA ALA A 90 9.89 12.96 5.50
C ALA A 90 9.23 12.48 4.23
N GLY A 91 9.62 13.01 3.09
CA GLY A 91 8.96 12.70 1.83
C GLY A 91 9.61 11.60 1.02
N ARG A 92 10.61 10.92 1.57
CA ARG A 92 11.25 9.84 0.81
C ARG A 92 11.63 8.73 1.77
N PHE A 93 11.13 7.54 1.53
CA PHE A 93 11.36 6.41 2.42
C PHE A 93 11.38 5.12 1.61
N SER A 94 12.08 4.13 2.10
CA SER A 94 12.34 2.91 1.36
C SER A 94 12.19 1.67 2.22
N TYR A 95 12.00 0.56 1.54
CA TYR A 95 11.88 -0.73 2.18
C TYR A 95 12.64 -1.75 1.34
N THR A 96 13.13 -2.81 1.97
CA THR A 96 13.83 -3.87 1.24
C THR A 96 13.18 -5.21 1.50
N ARG A 97 13.25 -6.09 0.51
CA ARG A 97 12.75 -7.45 0.62
C ARG A 97 13.40 -8.29 -0.47
N GLU A 98 14.11 -9.33 -0.06
CA GLU A 98 14.60 -10.33 -1.01
C GLU A 98 15.35 -9.75 -2.22
N GLY A 99 16.24 -8.84 -1.96
CA GLY A 99 17.04 -8.29 -3.05
C GLY A 99 16.38 -7.16 -3.81
N GLU A 100 15.21 -6.72 -3.37
CA GLU A 100 14.53 -5.60 -4.01
C GLU A 100 14.42 -4.42 -3.07
N VAL A 101 14.40 -3.24 -3.65
CA VAL A 101 14.21 -1.99 -2.89
C VAL A 101 12.98 -1.29 -3.43
N LEU A 102 12.10 -0.93 -2.51
CA LEU A 102 10.87 -0.22 -2.84
C LEU A 102 11.02 1.19 -2.28
N THR A 103 10.97 2.19 -3.12
CA THR A 103 11.18 3.59 -2.69
C THR A 103 9.95 4.41 -2.98
N PHE A 104 9.53 5.18 -2.00
CA PHE A 104 8.42 6.11 -2.13
C PHE A 104 8.94 7.52 -2.07
N THR A 105 8.50 8.35 -2.99
CA THR A 105 8.82 9.77 -2.98
C THR A 105 7.49 10.51 -3.01
N VAL A 106 7.23 11.31 -1.98
CA VAL A 106 5.95 11.98 -1.82
C VAL A 106 6.12 13.48 -2.04
N ASP A 107 5.35 14.01 -3.00
CA ASP A 107 5.27 15.44 -3.19
C ASP A 107 4.02 15.86 -2.44
N GLY A 108 4.18 16.65 -1.40
CA GLY A 108 3.07 17.01 -0.52
C GLY A 108 2.17 18.11 -1.01
N LYS A 109 2.38 18.63 -2.21
CA LYS A 109 1.47 19.64 -2.72
C LYS A 109 0.18 19.01 -3.15
N GLN A 110 -0.90 19.72 -3.05
CA GLN A 110 -2.20 19.19 -3.40
C GLN A 110 -2.44 19.28 -4.91
N PRO A 111 -2.86 18.18 -5.54
CA PRO A 111 -3.02 16.88 -4.93
C PRO A 111 -1.66 16.27 -4.61
N VAL A 112 -1.64 15.45 -3.57
CA VAL A 112 -0.40 14.78 -3.20
C VAL A 112 -0.08 13.74 -4.25
N THR A 113 1.17 13.65 -4.64
CA THR A 113 1.62 12.67 -5.61
C THR A 113 2.66 11.77 -4.95
N VAL A 114 2.51 10.47 -5.14
CA VAL A 114 3.46 9.50 -4.59
C VAL A 114 4.06 8.73 -5.75
N ARG A 115 5.37 8.82 -5.89
CA ARG A 115 6.09 8.04 -6.89
C ARG A 115 6.61 6.80 -6.19
N ILE A 116 6.33 5.65 -6.74
CA ILE A 116 6.77 4.39 -6.17
C ILE A 116 7.68 3.71 -7.16
N GLU A 117 8.86 3.32 -6.71
CA GLU A 117 9.82 2.69 -7.59
C GLU A 117 10.33 1.42 -6.96
N LEU A 118 10.25 0.32 -7.68
CA LEU A 118 10.83 -0.94 -7.23
C LEU A 118 12.03 -1.23 -8.10
N THR A 119 13.16 -1.51 -7.47
CA THR A 119 14.36 -1.87 -8.22
C THR A 119 14.95 -3.13 -7.61
N THR A 120 15.55 -3.94 -8.44
CA THR A 120 16.28 -5.12 -7.98
C THR A 120 17.71 -4.70 -7.69
N ARG A 121 18.27 -5.22 -6.63
CA ARG A 121 19.65 -4.88 -6.27
C ARG A 121 20.59 -5.96 -6.66
#